data_f0a965ec3991de4d98b43bf50ba14a83
#
_entry.id   f0a965ec3991de4d98b43bf50ba14a83
#
_cell.length_a   1.000
_cell.length_b   1.000
_cell.length_c   1.000
_cell.angle_alpha   90.00
_cell.angle_beta   90.00
_cell.angle_gamma   90.00
#
_symmetry.space_group_name_H-M   'P 1'
#
loop_
_entity.id
_entity.type
_entity.pdbx_description
1 polymer ?
#
loop_
_entity_poly.entity_id
_entity_poly.type
_entity_poly.pdbx_seq_one_letter_code
_entity_poly.pdbx_strand_id
1 'polypeptide(L)'
;MLVAASTLAACKKETLQLANPNNPTPTSLATEAGVESFAQGIFSKWIANVPGEGATNIMQIALMMQSNMGDEDFSPWANWGMRYSANVTSITLDNPYNKKWLNPTGMIQKDILASNNSRQAGEANTIQYEWNVCNFMIVQANTLLVALDNSTLNLSGDAVTKKGILKAWAYWWKGFAYSRLGSIYLSAIINNEAGTGVTNGKFADHNAVIAEGNANFDKAAVILATLTANADYTAVYKTIVPGFNLNTNVVTPAMWIRQINTYKARNFLVNRKVATMTTADWATVTTLAAAGMIKGDYSFYFGMAAGGINDLSSNFYHPYAFHSSGNGFAWVSERLIQEYKANDKRLANNFDLIASGPVVNVRNRGIQFGTRYHVIDIEKNGTYATNASIGAVSIAGTWEENTLMIAEAKIRTGADVEGGLGLVDAVRDAQGAALAHVANTGLTQAQATEEFRRERRVALYLRGVAFYDARRWGVTTSVANGGGRAGANILVPAGALTGSTSATIVSCLVDYNYVDYWDVPQNELDFNVAAAGSAPIKN
;
A
#
# COMPACT_ATOMS: atom_id res chain seq x y z
N MET A 1 -50.52 54.04 18.75
CA MET A 1 -49.60 53.04 19.27
C MET A 1 -49.96 51.71 18.62
N LEU A 2 -49.28 51.37 17.52
CA LEU A 2 -49.47 50.09 16.80
C LEU A 2 -48.44 49.09 17.33
N VAL A 3 -48.90 48.02 17.94
CA VAL A 3 -48.04 46.88 18.33
C VAL A 3 -47.96 45.94 17.13
N ALA A 4 -46.81 45.86 16.50
CA ALA A 4 -46.53 44.88 15.47
C ALA A 4 -46.18 43.54 16.14
N ALA A 5 -47.08 42.55 16.03
CA ALA A 5 -46.81 41.18 16.42
C ALA A 5 -45.90 40.52 15.35
N SER A 6 -44.63 40.38 15.67
CA SER A 6 -43.71 39.56 14.87
C SER A 6 -44.03 38.09 15.10
N THR A 7 -44.61 37.43 14.14
CA THR A 7 -44.75 35.98 14.10
C THR A 7 -43.37 35.35 13.88
N LEU A 8 -42.83 34.76 14.92
CA LEU A 8 -41.68 33.86 14.84
C LEU A 8 -42.11 32.59 14.07
N ALA A 9 -41.83 32.56 12.78
CA ALA A 9 -41.91 31.32 12.02
C ALA A 9 -40.78 30.40 12.53
N ALA A 10 -41.08 29.58 13.51
CA ALA A 10 -40.17 28.51 13.93
C ALA A 10 -40.02 27.54 12.76
N CYS A 11 -38.82 27.39 12.25
CA CYS A 11 -38.49 26.34 11.28
C CYS A 11 -38.95 25.00 11.87
N LYS A 12 -39.84 24.32 11.17
CA LYS A 12 -40.29 22.98 11.57
C LYS A 12 -39.05 22.07 11.59
N LYS A 13 -38.90 21.29 12.66
CA LYS A 13 -37.78 20.34 12.86
C LYS A 13 -37.60 19.38 11.66
N GLU A 14 -38.70 19.14 10.94
CA GLU A 14 -38.72 18.30 9.72
C GLU A 14 -37.99 18.91 8.52
N THR A 15 -37.84 20.24 8.43
CA THR A 15 -37.08 20.93 7.38
C THR A 15 -35.56 20.85 7.61
N LEU A 16 -35.10 20.43 8.79
CA LEU A 16 -33.70 20.21 9.09
C LEU A 16 -33.26 18.75 8.86
N GLN A 17 -34.21 17.86 8.55
CA GLN A 17 -33.96 16.47 8.18
C GLN A 17 -33.96 16.29 6.66
N LEU A 18 -33.19 17.10 5.94
CA LEU A 18 -32.95 16.87 4.53
C LEU A 18 -32.16 15.57 4.41
N ALA A 19 -32.81 14.50 4.00
CA ALA A 19 -32.12 13.29 3.62
C ALA A 19 -31.17 13.64 2.47
N ASN A 20 -29.87 13.43 2.69
CA ASN A 20 -28.91 13.60 1.60
C ASN A 20 -29.24 12.55 0.54
N PRO A 21 -29.67 12.93 -0.69
CA PRO A 21 -30.06 11.96 -1.71
C PRO A 21 -28.88 11.08 -2.16
N ASN A 22 -27.66 11.47 -1.82
CA ASN A 22 -26.45 10.71 -2.12
C ASN A 22 -26.03 9.75 -0.98
N ASN A 23 -26.71 9.78 0.17
CA ASN A 23 -26.49 8.81 1.23
C ASN A 23 -27.45 7.62 1.06
N PRO A 24 -26.94 6.38 1.08
CA PRO A 24 -27.79 5.19 1.07
C PRO A 24 -28.79 5.28 2.25
N THR A 25 -30.07 5.23 1.95
CA THR A 25 -31.09 5.13 2.99
C THR A 25 -31.23 3.68 3.45
N PRO A 26 -31.73 3.40 4.66
CA PRO A 26 -32.05 2.04 5.09
C PRO A 26 -32.92 1.29 4.09
N THR A 27 -33.82 1.99 3.39
CA THR A 27 -34.70 1.42 2.35
C THR A 27 -33.94 1.02 1.09
N SER A 28 -32.89 1.75 0.68
CA SER A 28 -32.08 1.35 -0.48
C SER A 28 -31.29 0.07 -0.21
N LEU A 29 -30.83 -0.14 1.02
CA LEU A 29 -30.12 -1.36 1.43
C LEU A 29 -31.04 -2.57 1.65
N ALA A 30 -32.36 -2.41 1.53
CA ALA A 30 -33.33 -3.50 1.57
C ALA A 30 -33.53 -4.18 0.19
N THR A 31 -32.81 -3.76 -0.85
CA THR A 31 -32.91 -4.31 -2.21
C THR A 31 -31.59 -4.95 -2.65
N GLU A 32 -31.66 -5.94 -3.53
CA GLU A 32 -30.47 -6.61 -4.11
C GLU A 32 -29.54 -5.60 -4.78
N ALA A 33 -30.04 -4.78 -5.69
CA ALA A 33 -29.24 -3.75 -6.36
C ALA A 33 -28.62 -2.75 -5.38
N GLY A 34 -29.32 -2.43 -4.31
CA GLY A 34 -28.84 -1.52 -3.28
C GLY A 34 -27.66 -2.09 -2.48
N VAL A 35 -27.73 -3.35 -2.05
CA VAL A 35 -26.60 -3.98 -1.32
C VAL A 35 -25.41 -4.25 -2.23
N GLU A 36 -25.61 -4.58 -3.50
CA GLU A 36 -24.53 -4.75 -4.47
C GLU A 36 -23.82 -3.43 -4.76
N SER A 37 -24.58 -2.35 -5.02
CA SER A 37 -24.01 -1.01 -5.22
C SER A 37 -23.26 -0.52 -3.97
N PHE A 38 -23.80 -0.82 -2.79
CA PHE A 38 -23.15 -0.45 -1.54
C PHE A 38 -21.84 -1.25 -1.32
N ALA A 39 -21.86 -2.55 -1.62
CA ALA A 39 -20.67 -3.41 -1.57
C ALA A 39 -19.56 -2.91 -2.50
N GLN A 40 -19.93 -2.47 -3.70
CA GLN A 40 -19.01 -1.84 -4.66
C GLN A 40 -18.41 -0.54 -4.10
N GLY A 41 -19.17 0.21 -3.30
CA GLY A 41 -18.75 1.50 -2.73
C GLY A 41 -17.83 1.41 -1.51
N ILE A 42 -17.55 0.23 -0.94
CA ILE A 42 -16.77 0.10 0.31
C ILE A 42 -15.40 0.79 0.20
N PHE A 43 -14.72 0.67 -0.93
CA PHE A 43 -13.41 1.25 -1.17
C PHE A 43 -13.46 2.62 -1.87
N SER A 44 -14.64 3.16 -2.14
CA SER A 44 -14.81 4.36 -2.99
C SER A 44 -14.02 5.57 -2.52
N LYS A 45 -13.91 5.80 -1.22
CA LYS A 45 -13.11 6.90 -0.68
C LYS A 45 -11.61 6.73 -0.90
N TRP A 46 -11.13 5.52 -1.06
CA TRP A 46 -9.71 5.28 -1.32
C TRP A 46 -9.30 5.73 -2.72
N ILE A 47 -10.21 5.56 -3.69
CA ILE A 47 -10.00 5.97 -5.08
C ILE A 47 -10.65 7.32 -5.43
N ALA A 48 -11.44 7.90 -4.53
CA ALA A 48 -12.01 9.23 -4.73
C ALA A 48 -10.93 10.32 -4.67
N ASN A 49 -11.10 11.37 -5.45
CA ASN A 49 -10.20 12.51 -5.41
C ASN A 49 -10.23 13.18 -4.04
N VAL A 50 -9.05 13.60 -3.58
CA VAL A 50 -8.93 14.42 -2.37
C VAL A 50 -9.57 15.78 -2.65
N PRO A 51 -10.49 16.26 -1.82
CA PRO A 51 -11.15 17.56 -2.03
C PRO A 51 -10.12 18.69 -2.17
N GLY A 52 -10.24 19.47 -3.24
CA GLY A 52 -9.34 20.59 -3.55
C GLY A 52 -8.06 20.21 -4.30
N GLU A 53 -7.76 18.92 -4.46
CA GLU A 53 -6.50 18.45 -5.05
C GLU A 53 -6.64 17.89 -6.49
N GLY A 54 -7.73 18.17 -7.14
CA GLY A 54 -7.93 17.77 -8.53
C GLY A 54 -7.98 16.25 -8.73
N ALA A 55 -6.98 15.69 -9.39
CA ALA A 55 -6.97 14.29 -9.81
C ALA A 55 -6.23 13.34 -8.85
N THR A 56 -5.94 13.74 -7.62
CA THR A 56 -5.21 12.91 -6.65
C THR A 56 -6.16 12.17 -5.71
N ASN A 57 -5.94 10.89 -5.51
CA ASN A 57 -6.70 10.08 -4.58
C ASN A 57 -5.84 9.55 -3.42
N ILE A 58 -6.52 9.11 -2.35
CA ILE A 58 -5.84 8.67 -1.12
C ILE A 58 -5.01 7.39 -1.37
N MET A 59 -5.47 6.49 -2.25
CA MET A 59 -4.72 5.28 -2.58
C MET A 59 -3.34 5.62 -3.15
N GLN A 60 -3.26 6.59 -4.05
CA GLN A 60 -2.01 7.04 -4.63
C GLN A 60 -1.08 7.63 -3.57
N ILE A 61 -1.63 8.51 -2.71
CA ILE A 61 -0.86 9.11 -1.63
C ILE A 61 -0.27 8.01 -0.74
N ALA A 62 -1.07 7.05 -0.29
CA ALA A 62 -0.64 5.97 0.59
C ALA A 62 0.41 5.06 -0.08
N LEU A 63 0.23 4.68 -1.34
CA LEU A 63 1.17 3.85 -2.08
C LEU A 63 2.49 4.58 -2.34
N MET A 64 2.43 5.85 -2.76
CA MET A 64 3.63 6.65 -3.00
C MET A 64 4.43 6.90 -1.71
N MET A 65 3.77 7.13 -0.58
CA MET A 65 4.46 7.25 0.70
C MET A 65 5.22 5.97 1.05
N GLN A 66 4.63 4.82 0.84
CA GLN A 66 5.28 3.54 1.11
C GLN A 66 6.43 3.26 0.15
N SER A 67 6.27 3.55 -1.14
CA SER A 67 7.36 3.47 -2.11
C SER A 67 8.52 4.40 -1.74
N ASN A 68 8.22 5.65 -1.36
CA ASN A 68 9.23 6.61 -0.93
C ASN A 68 9.96 6.16 0.34
N MET A 69 9.23 5.73 1.37
CA MET A 69 9.85 5.21 2.62
C MET A 69 10.61 3.91 2.38
N GLY A 70 10.20 3.11 1.41
CA GLY A 70 10.90 1.89 0.97
C GLY A 70 12.07 2.14 0.05
N ASP A 71 12.28 3.39 -0.36
CA ASP A 71 13.33 3.82 -1.27
C ASP A 71 13.27 3.13 -2.65
N GLU A 72 12.04 2.85 -3.10
CA GLU A 72 11.76 2.50 -4.50
C GLU A 72 11.66 3.75 -5.36
N ASP A 73 11.02 4.77 -4.79
CA ASP A 73 10.81 6.08 -5.39
C ASP A 73 11.30 7.18 -4.45
N PHE A 74 11.29 8.42 -4.94
CA PHE A 74 11.46 9.61 -4.12
C PHE A 74 10.56 10.73 -4.62
N SER A 75 10.15 11.61 -3.72
CA SER A 75 9.38 12.82 -4.07
C SER A 75 10.04 14.07 -3.50
N PRO A 76 10.34 15.06 -4.32
CA PRO A 76 10.84 16.37 -3.85
C PRO A 76 9.71 17.29 -3.37
N TRP A 77 8.44 16.85 -3.52
CA TRP A 77 7.27 17.67 -3.26
C TRP A 77 6.77 17.50 -1.83
N ALA A 78 6.31 18.62 -1.24
CA ALA A 78 5.77 18.62 0.11
C ALA A 78 4.26 18.36 0.17
N ASN A 79 3.59 18.30 -0.97
CA ASN A 79 2.16 18.01 -1.05
C ASN A 79 1.86 16.70 -0.31
N TRP A 80 0.79 16.67 0.46
CA TRP A 80 0.37 15.54 1.30
C TRP A 80 1.46 15.03 2.25
N GLY A 81 2.47 15.85 2.52
CA GLY A 81 3.61 15.45 3.34
C GLY A 81 4.59 14.47 2.71
N MET A 82 4.49 14.20 1.40
CA MET A 82 5.24 13.14 0.72
C MET A 82 6.74 13.19 0.94
N ARG A 83 7.37 14.36 0.75
CA ARG A 83 8.83 14.46 0.95
C ARG A 83 9.23 14.27 2.41
N TYR A 84 8.32 14.53 3.33
CA TYR A 84 8.58 14.41 4.77
C TYR A 84 8.56 12.95 5.23
N SER A 85 7.72 12.12 4.62
CA SER A 85 7.65 10.70 4.91
C SER A 85 8.95 9.95 4.58
N ALA A 86 9.74 10.46 3.62
CA ALA A 86 11.01 9.89 3.17
C ALA A 86 12.20 10.82 3.40
N ASN A 87 12.15 11.65 4.43
CA ASN A 87 13.19 12.62 4.72
C ASN A 87 14.37 11.97 5.43
N VAL A 88 15.40 11.58 4.67
CA VAL A 88 16.59 10.94 5.22
C VAL A 88 17.41 11.88 6.10
N THR A 89 18.09 11.36 7.12
CA THR A 89 18.90 12.13 8.05
C THR A 89 20.16 12.67 7.38
N SER A 90 20.85 11.85 6.63
CA SER A 90 22.07 12.24 5.90
C SER A 90 22.40 11.29 4.76
N ILE A 91 23.22 11.81 3.84
CA ILE A 91 23.90 11.03 2.81
C ILE A 91 25.41 11.30 2.94
N THR A 92 26.21 10.27 3.05
CA THR A 92 27.67 10.37 3.06
C THR A 92 28.23 9.70 1.82
N LEU A 93 28.82 10.48 0.92
CA LEU A 93 29.46 9.95 -0.28
C LEU A 93 30.66 9.10 0.07
N ASP A 94 30.83 8.00 -0.63
CA ASP A 94 31.99 7.13 -0.48
C ASP A 94 33.27 7.79 -1.02
N ASN A 95 34.43 7.17 -0.74
CA ASN A 95 35.70 7.60 -1.29
C ASN A 95 35.65 7.65 -2.84
N PRO A 96 36.25 8.66 -3.49
CA PRO A 96 37.19 9.67 -2.95
C PRO A 96 36.51 10.92 -2.38
N TYR A 97 35.21 11.04 -2.47
CA TYR A 97 34.54 12.31 -2.14
C TYR A 97 34.42 12.54 -0.64
N ASN A 98 34.00 11.50 0.13
CA ASN A 98 33.81 11.56 1.59
C ASN A 98 32.99 12.76 2.06
N LYS A 99 32.08 13.27 1.21
CA LYS A 99 31.26 14.45 1.45
C LYS A 99 29.96 14.04 2.11
N LYS A 100 29.64 14.67 3.22
CA LYS A 100 28.38 14.46 3.94
C LYS A 100 27.40 15.59 3.67
N TRP A 101 26.19 15.23 3.27
CA TRP A 101 25.05 16.13 3.22
C TRP A 101 24.09 15.79 4.35
N LEU A 102 23.73 16.81 5.13
CA LEU A 102 22.71 16.72 6.16
C LEU A 102 21.37 17.16 5.57
N ASN A 103 20.31 16.72 6.19
CA ASN A 103 18.99 17.25 5.91
C ASN A 103 18.98 18.76 6.14
N PRO A 104 18.59 19.57 5.13
CA PRO A 104 18.63 21.03 5.24
C PRO A 104 17.66 21.61 6.27
N THR A 105 16.63 20.88 6.66
CA THR A 105 15.72 21.31 7.73
C THR A 105 16.27 21.08 9.13
N GLY A 106 17.34 20.30 9.27
CA GLY A 106 17.86 19.86 10.57
C GLY A 106 16.94 18.89 11.33
N MET A 107 15.76 18.59 10.79
CA MET A 107 14.78 17.70 11.41
C MET A 107 14.81 16.33 10.73
N ILE A 108 14.82 15.27 11.52
CA ILE A 108 14.67 13.89 11.03
C ILE A 108 13.19 13.58 10.73
N GLN A 109 12.94 12.53 9.97
CA GLN A 109 11.58 12.13 9.58
C GLN A 109 10.60 12.07 10.76
N LYS A 110 11.00 11.43 11.84
CA LYS A 110 10.15 11.25 13.02
C LYS A 110 9.71 12.59 13.64
N ASP A 111 10.61 13.57 13.73
CA ASP A 111 10.30 14.88 14.32
C ASP A 111 9.37 15.68 13.40
N ILE A 112 9.55 15.57 12.08
CA ILE A 112 8.65 16.21 11.10
C ILE A 112 7.26 15.58 11.16
N LEU A 113 7.16 14.26 11.19
CA LEU A 113 5.87 13.57 11.28
C LEU A 113 5.15 13.92 12.59
N ALA A 114 5.86 13.97 13.71
CA ALA A 114 5.30 14.39 14.98
C ALA A 114 4.81 15.85 14.95
N SER A 115 5.60 16.76 14.38
CA SER A 115 5.25 18.18 14.23
C SER A 115 4.04 18.39 13.31
N ASN A 116 3.95 17.61 12.24
CA ASN A 116 2.83 17.69 11.28
C ASN A 116 1.60 16.90 11.73
N ASN A 117 1.69 16.11 12.80
CA ASN A 117 0.54 15.39 13.33
C ASN A 117 -0.41 16.33 14.07
N SER A 118 -1.03 17.23 13.33
CA SER A 118 -1.97 18.22 13.86
C SER A 118 -2.98 18.62 12.79
N ARG A 119 -4.13 19.15 13.23
CA ARG A 119 -5.15 19.69 12.31
C ARG A 119 -4.65 20.90 11.54
N GLN A 120 -3.78 21.70 12.13
CA GLN A 120 -3.22 22.90 11.53
C GLN A 120 -2.30 22.57 10.35
N ALA A 121 -1.68 21.40 10.35
CA ALA A 121 -0.85 20.94 9.24
C ALA A 121 -1.65 20.67 7.95
N GLY A 122 -2.98 20.49 8.07
CA GLY A 122 -3.85 20.26 6.93
C GLY A 122 -3.38 19.08 6.06
N GLU A 123 -3.18 19.33 4.78
CA GLU A 123 -2.71 18.30 3.82
C GLU A 123 -1.31 17.75 4.15
N ALA A 124 -0.45 18.52 4.83
CA ALA A 124 0.88 18.08 5.20
C ALA A 124 0.89 17.04 6.34
N ASN A 125 -0.25 16.79 6.99
CA ASN A 125 -0.40 15.69 7.94
C ASN A 125 -0.46 14.35 7.21
N THR A 126 0.70 13.81 6.89
CA THR A 126 0.89 12.57 6.13
C THR A 126 0.10 11.39 6.70
N ILE A 127 0.06 11.29 8.02
CA ILE A 127 -0.44 10.08 8.70
C ILE A 127 -1.96 9.98 8.75
N GLN A 128 -2.71 11.03 8.37
CA GLN A 128 -4.17 11.02 8.40
C GLN A 128 -4.82 10.26 7.22
N TYR A 129 -4.14 10.19 6.07
CA TYR A 129 -4.77 9.73 4.83
C TYR A 129 -5.20 8.27 4.90
N GLU A 130 -4.28 7.39 5.23
CA GLU A 130 -4.56 5.96 5.30
C GLU A 130 -5.47 5.60 6.48
N TRP A 131 -5.32 6.32 7.60
CA TRP A 131 -6.21 6.21 8.75
C TRP A 131 -7.67 6.43 8.37
N ASN A 132 -7.94 7.54 7.70
CA ASN A 132 -9.30 7.95 7.36
C ASN A 132 -9.98 6.93 6.45
N VAL A 133 -9.28 6.45 5.40
CA VAL A 133 -9.94 5.54 4.47
C VAL A 133 -10.10 4.13 5.02
N CYS A 134 -9.15 3.63 5.81
CA CYS A 134 -9.28 2.31 6.43
C CYS A 134 -10.45 2.27 7.41
N ASN A 135 -10.61 3.30 8.25
CA ASN A 135 -11.75 3.40 9.14
C ASN A 135 -13.08 3.54 8.36
N PHE A 136 -13.08 4.29 7.26
CA PHE A 136 -14.26 4.34 6.38
C PHE A 136 -14.62 2.96 5.82
N MET A 137 -13.65 2.20 5.30
CA MET A 137 -13.88 0.85 4.79
C MET A 137 -14.48 -0.07 5.85
N ILE A 138 -13.98 0.00 7.08
CA ILE A 138 -14.48 -0.81 8.21
C ILE A 138 -15.95 -0.49 8.49
N VAL A 139 -16.30 0.79 8.57
CA VAL A 139 -17.68 1.23 8.82
C VAL A 139 -18.62 0.80 7.68
N GLN A 140 -18.21 0.98 6.43
CA GLN A 140 -19.00 0.55 5.28
C GLN A 140 -19.20 -0.98 5.27
N ALA A 141 -18.14 -1.74 5.53
CA ALA A 141 -18.25 -3.20 5.61
C ALA A 141 -19.16 -3.66 6.75
N ASN A 142 -19.10 -3.02 7.92
CA ASN A 142 -20.01 -3.30 9.03
C ASN A 142 -21.47 -3.02 8.64
N THR A 143 -21.73 -1.90 7.96
CA THR A 143 -23.06 -1.51 7.48
C THR A 143 -23.58 -2.53 6.47
N LEU A 144 -22.76 -2.98 5.53
CA LEU A 144 -23.15 -4.02 4.59
C LEU A 144 -23.51 -5.34 5.29
N LEU A 145 -22.70 -5.76 6.27
CA LEU A 145 -22.98 -6.99 7.03
C LEU A 145 -24.33 -6.93 7.74
N VAL A 146 -24.66 -5.80 8.36
CA VAL A 146 -25.99 -5.59 8.99
C VAL A 146 -27.11 -5.62 7.96
N ALA A 147 -26.93 -4.97 6.81
CA ALA A 147 -27.92 -4.96 5.74
C ALA A 147 -28.19 -6.37 5.19
N LEU A 148 -27.13 -7.18 5.03
CA LEU A 148 -27.24 -8.57 4.56
C LEU A 148 -27.94 -9.49 5.56
N ASP A 149 -27.97 -9.16 6.84
CA ASP A 149 -28.69 -9.92 7.87
C ASP A 149 -30.14 -9.45 8.08
N ASN A 150 -30.56 -8.41 7.35
CA ASN A 150 -31.95 -7.96 7.37
C ASN A 150 -32.87 -9.03 6.75
N SER A 151 -33.90 -9.43 7.50
CA SER A 151 -34.87 -10.45 7.07
C SER A 151 -35.75 -10.02 5.91
N THR A 152 -35.86 -8.71 5.63
CA THR A 152 -36.64 -8.16 4.51
C THR A 152 -35.85 -8.13 3.19
N LEU A 153 -34.54 -8.34 3.22
CA LEU A 153 -33.72 -8.38 2.01
C LEU A 153 -34.04 -9.65 1.21
N ASN A 154 -34.53 -9.45 0.00
CA ASN A 154 -34.79 -10.53 -0.94
C ASN A 154 -33.76 -10.50 -2.08
N LEU A 155 -33.00 -11.57 -2.23
CA LEU A 155 -32.03 -11.79 -3.30
C LEU A 155 -32.59 -12.77 -4.30
N SER A 156 -32.57 -12.45 -5.58
CA SER A 156 -33.02 -13.31 -6.68
C SER A 156 -32.07 -14.48 -6.93
N GLY A 157 -32.54 -15.55 -7.56
CA GLY A 157 -31.70 -16.71 -7.92
C GLY A 157 -31.15 -17.45 -6.68
N ASP A 158 -29.87 -17.78 -6.69
CA ASP A 158 -29.19 -18.43 -5.56
C ASP A 158 -28.83 -17.40 -4.47
N ALA A 159 -29.81 -17.07 -3.64
CA ALA A 159 -29.67 -16.10 -2.55
C ALA A 159 -28.56 -16.48 -1.54
N VAL A 160 -28.29 -17.77 -1.34
CA VAL A 160 -27.22 -18.24 -0.44
C VAL A 160 -25.85 -17.87 -0.99
N THR A 161 -25.62 -18.17 -2.25
CA THR A 161 -24.37 -17.78 -2.94
C THR A 161 -24.18 -16.28 -2.98
N LYS A 162 -25.23 -15.53 -3.37
CA LYS A 162 -25.14 -14.05 -3.44
C LYS A 162 -24.86 -13.40 -2.09
N LYS A 163 -25.58 -13.82 -1.05
CA LYS A 163 -25.32 -13.36 0.32
C LYS A 163 -23.93 -13.75 0.80
N GLY A 164 -23.49 -14.96 0.45
CA GLY A 164 -22.16 -15.46 0.81
C GLY A 164 -21.03 -14.60 0.21
N ILE A 165 -21.05 -14.33 -1.08
CA ILE A 165 -19.98 -13.53 -1.72
C ILE A 165 -19.99 -12.08 -1.19
N LEU A 166 -21.16 -11.47 -0.97
CA LEU A 166 -21.26 -10.12 -0.39
C LEU A 166 -20.70 -10.05 1.03
N LYS A 167 -20.98 -11.07 1.88
CA LYS A 167 -20.40 -11.17 3.22
C LYS A 167 -18.88 -11.40 3.18
N ALA A 168 -18.41 -12.29 2.30
CA ALA A 168 -16.98 -12.53 2.12
C ALA A 168 -16.24 -11.26 1.69
N TRP A 169 -16.85 -10.48 0.79
CA TRP A 169 -16.34 -9.17 0.36
C TRP A 169 -16.22 -8.18 1.51
N ALA A 170 -17.27 -8.04 2.33
CA ALA A 170 -17.25 -7.16 3.50
C ALA A 170 -16.16 -7.56 4.51
N TYR A 171 -16.06 -8.84 4.84
CA TYR A 171 -15.01 -9.34 5.73
C TYR A 171 -13.60 -9.19 5.14
N TRP A 172 -13.44 -9.37 3.83
CA TRP A 172 -12.16 -9.17 3.18
C TRP A 172 -11.68 -7.72 3.30
N TRP A 173 -12.57 -6.74 3.06
CA TRP A 173 -12.23 -5.31 3.22
C TRP A 173 -11.92 -4.94 4.67
N LYS A 174 -12.63 -5.53 5.64
CA LYS A 174 -12.26 -5.36 7.05
C LYS A 174 -10.88 -5.94 7.33
N GLY A 175 -10.61 -7.15 6.84
CA GLY A 175 -9.30 -7.81 6.94
C GLY A 175 -8.19 -6.94 6.35
N PHE A 176 -8.41 -6.41 5.16
CA PHE A 176 -7.50 -5.49 4.48
C PHE A 176 -7.24 -4.21 5.29
N ALA A 177 -8.30 -3.52 5.71
CA ALA A 177 -8.19 -2.26 6.43
C ALA A 177 -7.48 -2.40 7.78
N TYR A 178 -7.83 -3.42 8.58
CA TYR A 178 -7.14 -3.68 9.84
C TYR A 178 -5.69 -4.12 9.65
N SER A 179 -5.40 -4.90 8.60
CA SER A 179 -4.02 -5.27 8.27
C SER A 179 -3.15 -4.05 7.97
N ARG A 180 -3.70 -3.09 7.22
CA ARG A 180 -3.00 -1.83 6.92
C ARG A 180 -2.85 -0.96 8.16
N LEU A 181 -3.92 -0.75 8.92
CA LEU A 181 -3.86 0.02 10.18
C LEU A 181 -2.82 -0.56 11.13
N GLY A 182 -2.86 -1.86 11.41
CA GLY A 182 -1.93 -2.50 12.33
C GLY A 182 -0.49 -2.59 11.80
N SER A 183 -0.28 -2.51 10.47
CA SER A 183 1.07 -2.53 9.90
C SER A 183 1.72 -1.14 9.80
N ILE A 184 0.94 -0.07 9.93
CA ILE A 184 1.42 1.31 9.79
C ILE A 184 1.38 2.08 11.10
N TYR A 185 0.35 1.90 11.94
CA TYR A 185 0.17 2.66 13.19
C TYR A 185 0.49 1.81 14.42
N LEU A 186 1.02 2.46 15.46
CA LEU A 186 1.29 1.83 16.76
C LEU A 186 0.01 1.36 17.47
N SER A 187 -1.09 2.04 17.21
CA SER A 187 -2.41 1.71 17.78
C SER A 187 -3.50 2.06 16.78
N ALA A 188 -4.63 1.33 16.85
CA ALA A 188 -5.83 1.71 16.11
C ALA A 188 -7.09 1.27 16.87
N ILE A 189 -8.25 1.67 16.36
CA ILE A 189 -9.54 1.33 16.94
C ILE A 189 -10.08 0.07 16.26
N ILE A 190 -10.49 -0.91 17.06
CA ILE A 190 -11.25 -2.06 16.57
C ILE A 190 -12.74 -1.76 16.71
N ASN A 191 -13.42 -1.60 15.57
CA ASN A 191 -14.84 -1.33 15.49
C ASN A 191 -15.56 -2.39 14.65
N ASN A 192 -16.39 -3.20 15.29
CA ASN A 192 -17.15 -4.27 14.66
C ASN A 192 -18.67 -3.97 14.57
N GLU A 193 -19.07 -2.74 14.84
CA GLU A 193 -20.46 -2.29 14.80
C GLU A 193 -20.72 -1.38 13.61
N ALA A 194 -21.92 -1.46 13.06
CA ALA A 194 -22.37 -0.47 12.09
C ALA A 194 -22.43 0.92 12.74
N GLY A 195 -22.17 1.96 11.94
CA GLY A 195 -22.09 3.33 12.44
C GLY A 195 -23.35 3.75 13.18
N THR A 196 -23.24 3.93 14.49
CA THR A 196 -24.32 4.39 15.38
C THR A 196 -24.20 5.89 15.69
N GLY A 197 -23.17 6.57 15.16
CA GLY A 197 -22.80 7.93 15.53
C GLY A 197 -22.10 8.05 16.89
N VAL A 198 -21.84 6.92 17.57
CA VAL A 198 -21.09 6.88 18.83
C VAL A 198 -19.63 6.57 18.53
N THR A 199 -18.73 7.33 19.13
CA THR A 199 -17.29 7.10 19.03
C THR A 199 -16.85 5.96 19.94
N ASN A 200 -15.88 5.17 19.47
CA ASN A 200 -15.22 4.14 20.26
C ASN A 200 -13.79 4.60 20.61
N GLY A 201 -13.57 5.06 21.83
CA GLY A 201 -12.25 5.53 22.32
C GLY A 201 -11.30 4.41 22.76
N LYS A 202 -11.57 3.15 22.47
CA LYS A 202 -10.75 2.01 22.86
C LYS A 202 -9.67 1.75 21.82
N PHE A 203 -8.48 2.30 22.04
CA PHE A 203 -7.33 2.04 21.18
C PHE A 203 -6.66 0.71 21.56
N ALA A 204 -6.46 -0.15 20.57
CA ALA A 204 -5.73 -1.40 20.67
C ALA A 204 -4.33 -1.26 20.08
N ASP A 205 -3.36 -2.02 20.58
CA ASP A 205 -2.03 -2.06 19.99
C ASP A 205 -2.04 -2.69 18.59
N HIS A 206 -1.00 -2.44 17.82
CA HIS A 206 -0.92 -2.85 16.42
C HIS A 206 -1.03 -4.37 16.22
N ASN A 207 -0.54 -5.20 17.17
CA ASN A 207 -0.64 -6.66 17.05
C ASN A 207 -2.09 -7.13 17.20
N ALA A 208 -2.84 -6.55 18.14
CA ALA A 208 -4.27 -6.81 18.31
C ALA A 208 -5.06 -6.40 17.06
N VAL A 209 -4.70 -5.26 16.44
CA VAL A 209 -5.33 -4.80 15.19
C VAL A 209 -5.04 -5.74 14.02
N ILE A 210 -3.81 -6.24 13.89
CA ILE A 210 -3.45 -7.25 12.88
C ILE A 210 -4.19 -8.58 13.13
N ALA A 211 -4.31 -8.99 14.39
CA ALA A 211 -5.06 -10.19 14.76
C ALA A 211 -6.54 -10.06 14.35
N GLU A 212 -7.16 -8.90 14.56
CA GLU A 212 -8.51 -8.61 14.09
C GLU A 212 -8.60 -8.65 12.56
N GLY A 213 -7.60 -8.11 11.85
CA GLY A 213 -7.49 -8.22 10.39
C GLY A 213 -7.52 -9.68 9.93
N ASN A 214 -6.67 -10.51 10.52
CA ASN A 214 -6.61 -11.94 10.23
C ASN A 214 -7.93 -12.66 10.58
N ALA A 215 -8.56 -12.33 11.70
CA ALA A 215 -9.85 -12.91 12.09
C ALA A 215 -10.97 -12.57 11.07
N ASN A 216 -10.97 -11.38 10.50
CA ASN A 216 -11.91 -11.04 9.44
C ASN A 216 -11.59 -11.78 8.13
N PHE A 217 -10.35 -11.96 7.77
CA PHE A 217 -9.93 -12.81 6.66
C PHE A 217 -10.37 -14.27 6.87
N ASP A 218 -10.27 -14.81 8.08
CA ASP A 218 -10.74 -16.16 8.40
C ASP A 218 -12.27 -16.28 8.23
N LYS A 219 -13.03 -15.28 8.66
CA LYS A 219 -14.49 -15.24 8.42
C LYS A 219 -14.82 -15.25 6.93
N ALA A 220 -14.10 -14.48 6.13
CA ALA A 220 -14.25 -14.50 4.68
C ALA A 220 -13.92 -15.89 4.09
N ALA A 221 -12.81 -16.50 4.50
CA ALA A 221 -12.37 -17.79 4.01
C ALA A 221 -13.37 -18.93 4.36
N VAL A 222 -13.91 -18.93 5.58
CA VAL A 222 -14.95 -19.90 6.01
C VAL A 222 -16.18 -19.80 5.10
N ILE A 223 -16.65 -18.59 4.79
CA ILE A 223 -17.79 -18.40 3.89
C ILE A 223 -17.43 -18.88 2.48
N LEU A 224 -16.29 -18.44 1.94
CA LEU A 224 -15.84 -18.81 0.60
C LEU A 224 -15.71 -20.31 0.41
N ALA A 225 -15.29 -21.04 1.45
CA ALA A 225 -15.17 -22.51 1.41
C ALA A 225 -16.51 -23.23 1.17
N THR A 226 -17.64 -22.56 1.41
CA THR A 226 -18.99 -23.11 1.15
C THR A 226 -19.54 -22.76 -0.23
N LEU A 227 -18.83 -21.90 -0.99
CA LEU A 227 -19.30 -21.37 -2.27
C LEU A 227 -18.65 -22.09 -3.45
N THR A 228 -19.37 -22.09 -4.57
CA THR A 228 -18.86 -22.48 -5.89
C THR A 228 -18.97 -21.31 -6.84
N ALA A 229 -18.08 -21.23 -7.85
CA ALA A 229 -18.11 -20.18 -8.87
C ALA A 229 -19.21 -20.45 -9.91
N ASN A 230 -20.48 -20.49 -9.45
CA ASN A 230 -21.65 -20.63 -10.32
C ASN A 230 -22.01 -19.29 -11.00
N ALA A 231 -23.14 -19.25 -11.73
CA ALA A 231 -23.58 -18.06 -12.46
C ALA A 231 -23.87 -16.88 -11.52
N ASP A 232 -24.55 -17.11 -10.38
CA ASP A 232 -24.86 -16.06 -9.42
C ASP A 232 -23.62 -15.52 -8.71
N TYR A 233 -22.67 -16.39 -8.35
CA TYR A 233 -21.37 -15.96 -7.85
C TYR A 233 -20.67 -15.04 -8.84
N THR A 234 -20.61 -15.45 -10.11
CA THR A 234 -19.94 -14.71 -11.17
C THR A 234 -20.62 -13.36 -11.45
N ALA A 235 -21.95 -13.31 -11.41
CA ALA A 235 -22.70 -12.07 -11.61
C ALA A 235 -22.41 -11.06 -10.49
N VAL A 236 -22.53 -11.46 -9.24
CA VAL A 236 -22.23 -10.59 -8.09
C VAL A 236 -20.75 -10.18 -8.09
N TYR A 237 -19.82 -11.12 -8.34
CA TYR A 237 -18.39 -10.83 -8.43
C TYR A 237 -18.10 -9.70 -9.43
N LYS A 238 -18.67 -9.79 -10.64
CA LYS A 238 -18.46 -8.77 -11.68
C LYS A 238 -19.07 -7.41 -11.31
N THR A 239 -20.08 -7.40 -10.47
CA THR A 239 -20.70 -6.16 -9.97
C THR A 239 -19.87 -5.50 -8.89
N ILE A 240 -19.40 -6.26 -7.88
CA ILE A 240 -18.78 -5.70 -6.68
C ILE A 240 -17.27 -5.55 -6.78
N VAL A 241 -16.60 -6.50 -7.45
CA VAL A 241 -15.15 -6.39 -7.66
C VAL A 241 -14.91 -5.39 -8.78
N PRO A 242 -14.04 -4.42 -8.55
CA PRO A 242 -13.70 -3.45 -9.58
C PRO A 242 -13.33 -4.16 -10.88
N GLY A 243 -14.10 -3.87 -11.93
CA GLY A 243 -13.85 -4.46 -13.25
C GLY A 243 -12.60 -3.86 -13.85
N PHE A 244 -11.50 -4.60 -13.79
CA PHE A 244 -10.28 -4.18 -14.46
C PHE A 244 -10.27 -4.70 -15.86
N ASN A 245 -9.92 -3.81 -16.77
CA ASN A 245 -9.79 -4.15 -18.18
C ASN A 245 -8.74 -5.23 -18.43
N LEU A 246 -7.82 -5.41 -17.51
CA LEU A 246 -6.79 -6.44 -17.60
C LEU A 246 -7.26 -7.81 -17.10
N ASN A 247 -8.36 -7.86 -16.37
CA ASN A 247 -8.78 -9.07 -15.70
C ASN A 247 -10.29 -9.30 -15.85
N THR A 248 -10.70 -9.79 -17.00
CA THR A 248 -12.06 -10.30 -17.20
C THR A 248 -12.28 -11.61 -16.42
N ASN A 249 -11.24 -12.13 -15.80
CA ASN A 249 -11.22 -13.40 -15.10
C ASN A 249 -11.84 -13.27 -13.72
N VAL A 250 -12.64 -14.25 -13.35
CA VAL A 250 -13.28 -14.31 -12.04
C VAL A 250 -12.32 -14.97 -11.04
N VAL A 251 -12.03 -14.29 -9.94
CA VAL A 251 -11.34 -14.91 -8.80
C VAL A 251 -12.32 -15.90 -8.18
N THR A 252 -12.03 -17.20 -8.31
CA THR A 252 -12.86 -18.25 -7.71
C THR A 252 -12.76 -18.25 -6.19
N PRO A 253 -13.73 -18.85 -5.47
CA PRO A 253 -13.63 -18.95 -4.01
C PRO A 253 -12.29 -19.56 -3.53
N ALA A 254 -11.80 -20.58 -4.22
CA ALA A 254 -10.53 -21.23 -3.88
C ALA A 254 -9.31 -20.29 -4.10
N MET A 255 -9.27 -19.53 -5.20
CA MET A 255 -8.23 -18.53 -5.44
C MET A 255 -8.29 -17.43 -4.39
N TRP A 256 -9.49 -17.01 -4.01
CA TRP A 256 -9.67 -15.97 -3.01
C TRP A 256 -9.20 -16.42 -1.62
N ILE A 257 -9.46 -17.67 -1.22
CA ILE A 257 -8.92 -18.25 0.02
C ILE A 257 -7.38 -18.28 -0.01
N ARG A 258 -6.77 -18.66 -1.14
CA ARG A 258 -5.30 -18.63 -1.27
C ARG A 258 -4.74 -17.20 -1.19
N GLN A 259 -5.43 -16.23 -1.78
CA GLN A 259 -5.07 -14.82 -1.65
C GLN A 259 -5.11 -14.35 -0.18
N ILE A 260 -6.14 -14.74 0.57
CA ILE A 260 -6.26 -14.47 2.01
C ILE A 260 -5.05 -15.06 2.76
N ASN A 261 -4.66 -16.30 2.48
CA ASN A 261 -3.52 -16.93 3.13
C ASN A 261 -2.20 -16.23 2.82
N THR A 262 -2.00 -15.79 1.57
CA THR A 262 -0.86 -14.94 1.20
C THR A 262 -0.85 -13.64 2.00
N TYR A 263 -2.02 -13.01 2.18
CA TYR A 263 -2.12 -11.77 2.95
C TYR A 263 -1.83 -11.99 4.44
N LYS A 264 -2.29 -13.10 5.02
CA LYS A 264 -1.96 -13.47 6.41
C LYS A 264 -0.46 -13.77 6.59
N ALA A 265 0.18 -14.42 5.60
CA ALA A 265 1.63 -14.58 5.58
C ALA A 265 2.37 -13.23 5.54
N ARG A 266 1.91 -12.30 4.69
CA ARG A 266 2.39 -10.91 4.67
C ARG A 266 2.25 -10.26 6.04
N ASN A 267 1.06 -10.27 6.64
CA ASN A 267 0.79 -9.69 7.96
C ASN A 267 1.75 -10.20 9.03
N PHE A 268 2.03 -11.49 9.01
CA PHE A 268 2.98 -12.09 9.94
C PHE A 268 4.40 -11.60 9.67
N LEU A 269 4.84 -11.61 8.42
CA LEU A 269 6.22 -11.31 8.02
C LEU A 269 6.58 -9.82 8.18
N VAL A 270 5.71 -8.91 7.68
CA VAL A 270 6.04 -7.47 7.60
C VAL A 270 6.07 -6.77 8.95
N ASN A 271 5.51 -7.39 9.99
CA ASN A 271 5.46 -6.83 11.34
C ASN A 271 6.50 -7.44 12.29
N ARG A 272 7.53 -8.10 11.75
CA ARG A 272 8.64 -8.67 12.52
C ARG A 272 9.99 -8.26 11.95
N LYS A 273 10.90 -7.83 12.82
CA LYS A 273 12.29 -7.57 12.40
C LYS A 273 12.97 -8.91 12.12
N VAL A 274 13.58 -9.03 10.96
CA VAL A 274 14.29 -10.27 10.56
C VAL A 274 15.35 -10.69 11.57
N ALA A 275 16.04 -9.71 12.16
CA ALA A 275 17.07 -9.98 13.18
C ALA A 275 16.55 -10.69 14.44
N THR A 276 15.25 -10.66 14.70
CA THR A 276 14.62 -11.28 15.88
C THR A 276 13.74 -12.49 15.53
N MET A 277 13.57 -12.81 14.23
CA MET A 277 12.77 -13.95 13.81
C MET A 277 13.44 -15.27 14.16
N THR A 278 12.67 -16.14 14.79
CA THR A 278 13.08 -17.51 15.15
C THR A 278 12.77 -18.50 14.01
N THR A 279 13.30 -19.72 14.12
CA THR A 279 12.94 -20.84 13.20
C THR A 279 11.42 -21.09 13.21
N ALA A 280 10.76 -20.96 14.37
CA ALA A 280 9.30 -21.12 14.47
C ALA A 280 8.54 -20.00 13.74
N ASP A 281 9.05 -18.78 13.75
CA ASP A 281 8.47 -17.66 12.96
C ASP A 281 8.57 -17.96 11.46
N TRP A 282 9.71 -18.42 10.98
CA TRP A 282 9.90 -18.81 9.59
C TRP A 282 9.03 -19.99 9.18
N ALA A 283 8.84 -20.98 10.08
CA ALA A 283 7.91 -22.08 9.85
C ALA A 283 6.47 -21.58 9.71
N THR A 284 6.07 -20.60 10.51
CA THR A 284 4.73 -19.96 10.41
C THR A 284 4.55 -19.27 9.05
N VAL A 285 5.54 -18.50 8.60
CA VAL A 285 5.51 -17.87 7.26
C VAL A 285 5.35 -18.94 6.18
N THR A 286 6.16 -20.00 6.25
CA THR A 286 6.12 -21.11 5.27
C THR A 286 4.75 -21.79 5.25
N THR A 287 4.17 -22.09 6.42
CA THR A 287 2.86 -22.75 6.53
C THR A 287 1.74 -21.90 5.91
N LEU A 288 1.71 -20.61 6.21
CA LEU A 288 0.71 -19.69 5.66
C LEU A 288 0.88 -19.54 4.14
N ALA A 289 2.11 -19.32 3.68
CA ALA A 289 2.41 -19.13 2.28
C ALA A 289 2.26 -20.43 1.45
N ALA A 290 2.49 -21.62 2.02
CA ALA A 290 2.22 -22.89 1.35
C ALA A 290 0.73 -23.08 1.01
N ALA A 291 -0.16 -22.50 1.81
CA ALA A 291 -1.60 -22.44 1.54
C ALA A 291 -2.01 -21.19 0.73
N GLY A 292 -1.04 -20.37 0.34
CA GLY A 292 -1.23 -19.13 -0.38
C GLY A 292 -1.33 -19.27 -1.90
N MET A 293 -1.20 -18.16 -2.60
CA MET A 293 -1.37 -18.07 -4.06
C MET A 293 -0.35 -18.93 -4.82
N ILE A 294 -0.83 -19.61 -5.84
CA ILE A 294 -0.05 -20.41 -6.78
C ILE A 294 0.01 -19.72 -8.15
N LYS A 295 0.96 -20.13 -8.99
CA LYS A 295 1.09 -19.60 -10.36
C LYS A 295 -0.21 -19.83 -11.14
N GLY A 296 -0.72 -18.77 -11.74
CA GLY A 296 -1.98 -18.80 -12.50
C GLY A 296 -3.21 -18.36 -11.69
N ASP A 297 -3.09 -18.12 -10.38
CA ASP A 297 -4.16 -17.48 -9.63
C ASP A 297 -4.34 -16.02 -10.02
N TYR A 298 -5.58 -15.57 -10.05
CA TYR A 298 -5.92 -14.16 -10.23
C TYR A 298 -5.98 -13.45 -8.89
N SER A 299 -5.48 -12.21 -8.86
CA SER A 299 -5.52 -11.33 -7.70
C SER A 299 -6.54 -10.20 -7.89
N PHE A 300 -6.75 -9.38 -6.87
CA PHE A 300 -7.52 -8.16 -6.99
C PHE A 300 -6.61 -7.00 -7.41
N TYR A 301 -7.07 -6.26 -8.43
CA TYR A 301 -6.38 -5.09 -8.96
C TYR A 301 -7.32 -3.90 -9.03
N PHE A 302 -6.79 -2.69 -8.91
CA PHE A 302 -7.45 -1.49 -9.40
C PHE A 302 -6.96 -1.16 -10.80
N GLY A 303 -7.90 -1.04 -11.74
CA GLY A 303 -7.62 -0.63 -13.10
C GLY A 303 -7.49 0.87 -13.25
N MET A 304 -6.87 1.27 -14.33
CA MET A 304 -6.64 2.67 -14.69
C MET A 304 -7.26 3.03 -16.03
N ALA A 305 -8.26 2.26 -16.44
CA ALA A 305 -8.94 2.53 -17.69
C ALA A 305 -9.93 3.70 -17.54
N ALA A 306 -9.92 4.58 -18.52
CA ALA A 306 -10.84 5.72 -18.57
C ALA A 306 -12.31 5.28 -18.56
N GLY A 307 -13.13 5.98 -17.79
CA GLY A 307 -14.59 5.83 -17.76
C GLY A 307 -15.14 4.71 -16.85
N GLY A 308 -14.29 4.01 -16.10
CA GLY A 308 -14.74 3.03 -15.10
C GLY A 308 -14.94 3.63 -13.71
N ILE A 309 -15.63 2.90 -12.82
CA ILE A 309 -15.75 3.29 -11.41
C ILE A 309 -14.39 3.43 -10.71
N ASN A 310 -13.39 2.77 -11.26
CA ASN A 310 -12.00 2.77 -10.81
C ASN A 310 -11.10 3.53 -11.77
N ASP A 311 -11.65 4.52 -12.47
CA ASP A 311 -10.88 5.32 -13.41
C ASP A 311 -9.81 6.13 -12.68
N LEU A 312 -8.60 5.62 -12.70
CA LEU A 312 -7.39 6.29 -12.23
C LEU A 312 -6.62 6.96 -13.39
N SER A 313 -7.12 6.87 -14.62
CA SER A 313 -6.43 7.36 -15.83
C SER A 313 -6.23 8.87 -15.84
N SER A 314 -7.17 9.62 -15.25
CA SER A 314 -7.08 11.08 -15.12
C SER A 314 -6.18 11.53 -13.97
N ASN A 315 -5.68 10.60 -13.15
CA ASN A 315 -4.89 10.93 -11.97
C ASN A 315 -3.44 11.22 -12.32
N PHE A 316 -3.11 12.51 -12.37
CA PHE A 316 -1.78 13.02 -12.67
C PHE A 316 -0.68 12.50 -11.73
N TYR A 317 -1.04 12.15 -10.51
CA TYR A 317 -0.11 11.73 -9.45
C TYR A 317 -0.06 10.23 -9.22
N HIS A 318 -0.65 9.46 -10.13
CA HIS A 318 -0.63 8.02 -10.03
C HIS A 318 0.81 7.49 -10.00
N PRO A 319 1.13 6.44 -9.24
CA PRO A 319 2.48 5.87 -9.20
C PRO A 319 3.03 5.50 -10.59
N TYR A 320 2.13 5.16 -11.53
CA TYR A 320 2.47 4.87 -12.92
C TYR A 320 2.46 6.08 -13.84
N ALA A 321 1.95 7.22 -13.40
CA ALA A 321 1.97 8.47 -14.15
C ALA A 321 3.30 9.21 -13.97
N PHE A 322 4.40 8.50 -13.97
CA PHE A 322 5.75 9.06 -13.92
C PHE A 322 6.09 9.60 -15.30
N HIS A 323 6.02 10.90 -15.44
CA HIS A 323 6.15 11.53 -16.72
C HIS A 323 7.59 11.81 -17.11
N SER A 324 7.89 11.55 -18.37
CA SER A 324 9.08 12.02 -19.05
C SER A 324 9.26 13.55 -19.05
N SER A 325 8.23 14.32 -18.64
CA SER A 325 8.20 15.80 -18.74
C SER A 325 8.83 16.54 -17.57
N GLY A 326 9.43 15.89 -16.59
CA GLY A 326 10.06 16.56 -15.45
C GLY A 326 9.09 17.11 -14.39
N ASN A 327 7.80 16.87 -14.51
CA ASN A 327 6.77 17.37 -13.60
C ASN A 327 6.12 16.28 -12.72
N GLY A 328 6.68 15.08 -12.68
CA GLY A 328 6.17 13.98 -11.86
C GLY A 328 6.26 14.28 -10.37
N PHE A 329 5.34 13.73 -9.60
CA PHE A 329 5.32 13.85 -8.14
C PHE A 329 6.22 12.85 -7.44
N ALA A 330 6.44 11.70 -8.03
CA ALA A 330 7.41 10.72 -7.59
C ALA A 330 8.26 10.26 -8.78
N TRP A 331 9.45 9.83 -8.46
CA TRP A 331 10.47 9.42 -9.42
C TRP A 331 11.08 8.11 -8.95
N VAL A 332 11.36 7.21 -9.87
CA VAL A 332 12.05 5.97 -9.52
C VAL A 332 13.43 6.27 -8.94
N SER A 333 13.78 5.59 -7.87
CA SER A 333 15.04 5.76 -7.17
C SER A 333 16.18 5.05 -7.91
N GLU A 334 17.33 5.71 -8.07
CA GLU A 334 18.58 5.04 -8.55
C GLU A 334 18.99 3.87 -7.65
N ARG A 335 18.51 3.83 -6.41
CA ARG A 335 18.73 2.74 -5.45
C ARG A 335 17.81 1.53 -5.69
N LEU A 336 16.71 1.71 -6.45
CA LEU A 336 15.99 0.59 -7.03
C LEU A 336 16.66 0.14 -8.34
N ILE A 337 17.02 1.09 -9.20
CA ILE A 337 17.66 0.79 -10.49
C ILE A 337 18.93 -0.05 -10.30
N GLN A 338 19.73 0.23 -9.27
CA GLN A 338 20.93 -0.54 -8.97
C GLN A 338 20.69 -2.01 -8.58
N GLU A 339 19.45 -2.36 -8.22
CA GLU A 339 19.11 -3.75 -7.88
C GLU A 339 18.96 -4.63 -9.13
N TYR A 340 18.69 -4.04 -10.29
CA TYR A 340 18.65 -4.78 -11.56
C TYR A 340 20.05 -5.27 -11.92
N LYS A 341 20.16 -6.56 -12.19
CA LYS A 341 21.42 -7.17 -12.65
C LYS A 341 21.73 -6.77 -14.10
N ALA A 342 22.99 -6.86 -14.47
CA ALA A 342 23.37 -6.69 -15.86
C ALA A 342 22.59 -7.67 -16.75
N ASN A 343 22.02 -7.17 -17.85
CA ASN A 343 21.19 -7.91 -18.80
C ASN A 343 19.80 -8.33 -18.27
N ASP A 344 19.36 -7.87 -17.13
CA ASP A 344 17.98 -8.07 -16.68
C ASP A 344 17.03 -7.34 -17.64
N LYS A 345 16.23 -8.11 -18.39
CA LYS A 345 15.30 -7.55 -19.37
C LYS A 345 14.20 -6.69 -18.76
N ARG A 346 13.89 -6.91 -17.49
CA ARG A 346 12.87 -6.13 -16.78
C ARG A 346 13.26 -4.66 -16.63
N LEU A 347 14.58 -4.34 -16.57
CA LEU A 347 15.02 -2.95 -16.53
C LEU A 347 14.53 -2.20 -17.78
N ALA A 348 14.85 -2.69 -18.97
CA ALA A 348 14.44 -2.05 -20.22
C ALA A 348 12.94 -2.23 -20.55
N ASN A 349 12.26 -3.21 -19.91
CA ASN A 349 10.82 -3.37 -20.08
C ASN A 349 10.02 -2.41 -19.22
N ASN A 350 10.54 -2.04 -18.04
CA ASN A 350 9.81 -1.29 -17.03
C ASN A 350 10.20 0.18 -16.99
N PHE A 351 11.38 0.54 -17.49
CA PHE A 351 11.92 1.89 -17.39
C PHE A 351 12.63 2.33 -18.67
N ASP A 352 12.40 3.59 -19.03
CA ASP A 352 13.16 4.29 -20.08
C ASP A 352 14.02 5.39 -19.48
N LEU A 353 15.10 5.73 -20.18
CA LEU A 353 15.86 6.93 -19.89
C LEU A 353 15.00 8.17 -20.18
N ILE A 354 15.06 9.15 -19.29
CA ILE A 354 14.36 10.42 -19.47
C ILE A 354 14.97 11.17 -20.65
N ALA A 355 14.20 11.33 -21.72
CA ALA A 355 14.68 11.91 -22.99
C ALA A 355 15.20 13.35 -22.86
N SER A 356 14.65 14.14 -21.93
CA SER A 356 15.11 15.51 -21.63
C SER A 356 16.36 15.57 -20.77
N GLY A 357 16.92 14.42 -20.42
CA GLY A 357 18.06 14.28 -19.53
C GLY A 357 17.67 13.99 -18.09
N PRO A 358 18.63 13.71 -17.22
CA PRO A 358 18.40 13.30 -15.84
C PRO A 358 17.64 14.36 -15.02
N VAL A 359 16.75 13.91 -14.17
CA VAL A 359 16.13 14.73 -13.12
C VAL A 359 17.08 14.80 -11.94
N VAL A 360 17.54 15.99 -11.58
CA VAL A 360 18.52 16.18 -10.51
C VAL A 360 18.08 17.30 -9.59
N ASN A 361 17.98 17.00 -8.30
CA ASN A 361 17.68 17.97 -7.26
C ASN A 361 16.51 18.92 -7.62
N VAL A 362 15.40 18.34 -8.00
CA VAL A 362 14.19 19.07 -8.42
C VAL A 362 13.78 20.06 -7.33
N ARG A 363 13.59 21.34 -7.73
CA ARG A 363 13.19 22.41 -6.83
C ARG A 363 14.22 22.78 -5.75
N ASN A 364 15.46 22.28 -5.82
CA ASN A 364 16.50 22.55 -4.83
C ASN A 364 16.02 22.37 -3.37
N ARG A 365 15.25 21.30 -3.13
CA ARG A 365 14.63 21.00 -1.84
C ARG A 365 15.22 19.74 -1.25
N GLY A 366 15.91 19.87 -0.12
CA GLY A 366 16.39 18.72 0.64
C GLY A 366 17.66 18.08 0.07
N ILE A 367 17.83 16.81 0.36
CA ILE A 367 18.98 16.01 -0.03
C ILE A 367 18.95 15.74 -1.55
N GLN A 368 20.14 15.59 -2.12
CA GLN A 368 20.41 15.55 -3.56
C GLN A 368 20.00 14.20 -4.17
N PHE A 369 18.71 13.86 -4.18
CA PHE A 369 18.22 12.73 -4.95
C PHE A 369 17.94 13.15 -6.40
N GLY A 370 18.22 12.24 -7.31
CA GLY A 370 17.93 12.37 -8.71
C GLY A 370 17.74 11.01 -9.36
N THR A 371 17.32 10.99 -10.63
CA THR A 371 17.17 9.77 -11.42
C THR A 371 17.41 10.03 -12.90
N ARG A 372 17.85 9.00 -13.60
CA ARG A 372 17.97 8.96 -15.06
C ARG A 372 16.75 8.37 -15.73
N TYR A 373 15.85 7.72 -14.99
CA TYR A 373 14.80 6.86 -15.51
C TYR A 373 13.40 7.34 -15.16
N HIS A 374 12.46 6.98 -16.01
CA HIS A 374 11.03 7.00 -15.71
C HIS A 374 10.40 5.62 -15.93
N VAL A 375 9.26 5.39 -15.30
CA VAL A 375 8.50 4.14 -15.42
C VAL A 375 7.72 4.14 -16.73
N ILE A 376 7.76 3.03 -17.48
CA ILE A 376 6.94 2.81 -18.69
C ILE A 376 6.00 1.61 -18.54
N ASP A 377 6.47 0.57 -17.84
CA ASP A 377 5.71 -0.64 -17.55
C ASP A 377 6.23 -1.25 -16.25
N ILE A 378 5.44 -2.06 -15.58
CA ILE A 378 5.87 -2.79 -14.39
C ILE A 378 5.59 -4.30 -14.46
N GLU A 379 4.83 -4.76 -15.43
CA GLU A 379 4.49 -6.17 -15.60
C GLU A 379 4.61 -6.65 -17.04
N LYS A 380 5.04 -5.81 -17.92
CA LYS A 380 5.19 -6.09 -19.36
C LYS A 380 3.96 -6.78 -19.96
N ASN A 381 2.76 -6.33 -19.62
CA ASN A 381 1.55 -6.87 -20.22
C ASN A 381 1.11 -6.13 -21.51
N GLY A 382 1.94 -5.24 -22.01
CA GLY A 382 1.73 -4.44 -23.21
C GLY A 382 0.79 -3.25 -23.07
N THR A 383 0.04 -3.18 -21.98
CA THR A 383 -0.93 -2.10 -21.75
C THR A 383 -0.24 -0.83 -21.29
N TYR A 384 0.83 -0.97 -20.54
CA TYR A 384 1.60 0.14 -19.95
C TYR A 384 2.67 0.69 -20.87
N ALA A 385 3.24 -0.15 -21.73
CA ALA A 385 4.38 0.19 -22.57
C ALA A 385 4.15 1.40 -23.49
N THR A 386 2.91 1.69 -23.85
CA THR A 386 2.54 2.81 -24.73
C THR A 386 1.88 3.98 -24.00
N ASN A 387 1.43 3.77 -22.77
CA ASN A 387 0.77 4.79 -21.97
C ASN A 387 0.93 4.52 -20.46
N ALA A 388 1.86 5.20 -19.83
CA ALA A 388 2.16 5.09 -18.39
C ALA A 388 0.99 5.50 -17.48
N SER A 389 -0.06 6.12 -18.00
CA SER A 389 -1.28 6.44 -17.25
C SER A 389 -2.32 5.31 -17.25
N ILE A 390 -2.05 4.22 -17.97
CA ILE A 390 -2.93 3.06 -18.03
C ILE A 390 -2.25 1.88 -17.36
N GLY A 391 -2.87 1.32 -16.35
CA GLY A 391 -2.29 0.20 -15.63
C GLY A 391 -3.21 -0.43 -14.60
N ALA A 392 -2.69 -1.39 -13.87
CA ALA A 392 -3.37 -2.02 -12.75
C ALA A 392 -2.50 -2.04 -11.50
N VAL A 393 -3.09 -1.68 -10.38
CA VAL A 393 -2.45 -1.71 -9.06
C VAL A 393 -2.96 -2.93 -8.30
N SER A 394 -2.09 -3.85 -7.95
CA SER A 394 -2.46 -4.98 -7.09
C SER A 394 -2.73 -4.48 -5.67
N ILE A 395 -3.92 -4.80 -5.16
CA ILE A 395 -4.34 -4.46 -3.79
C ILE A 395 -4.27 -5.65 -2.83
N ALA A 396 -4.02 -6.82 -3.37
CA ALA A 396 -3.87 -8.05 -2.61
C ALA A 396 -2.50 -8.68 -2.92
N GLY A 397 -2.16 -9.75 -2.20
CA GLY A 397 -0.96 -10.53 -2.48
C GLY A 397 -0.97 -11.10 -3.89
N THR A 398 0.21 -11.32 -4.43
CA THR A 398 0.41 -11.99 -5.71
C THR A 398 1.15 -13.31 -5.52
N TRP A 399 1.17 -14.15 -6.57
CA TRP A 399 1.95 -15.38 -6.55
C TRP A 399 3.46 -15.11 -6.34
N GLU A 400 3.99 -14.05 -6.97
CA GLU A 400 5.40 -13.69 -6.84
C GLU A 400 5.75 -13.33 -5.39
N GLU A 401 4.90 -12.54 -4.74
CA GLU A 401 5.10 -12.21 -3.33
C GLU A 401 5.04 -13.45 -2.45
N ASN A 402 4.03 -14.30 -2.68
CA ASN A 402 3.87 -15.55 -1.93
C ASN A 402 5.09 -16.47 -2.08
N THR A 403 5.55 -16.63 -3.31
CA THR A 403 6.73 -17.45 -3.66
C THR A 403 8.00 -16.90 -3.01
N LEU A 404 8.19 -15.58 -3.02
CA LEU A 404 9.34 -14.95 -2.40
C LEU A 404 9.28 -14.99 -0.86
N MET A 405 8.11 -15.05 -0.23
CA MET A 405 8.03 -15.31 1.22
C MET A 405 8.52 -16.72 1.58
N ILE A 406 8.19 -17.71 0.77
CA ILE A 406 8.68 -19.10 0.96
C ILE A 406 10.20 -19.15 0.70
N ALA A 407 10.67 -18.49 -0.37
CA ALA A 407 12.08 -18.41 -0.71
C ALA A 407 12.92 -17.82 0.44
N GLU A 408 12.44 -16.73 1.03
CA GLU A 408 13.12 -16.09 2.16
C GLU A 408 13.23 -17.02 3.36
N ALA A 409 12.13 -17.71 3.72
CA ALA A 409 12.13 -18.63 4.85
C ALA A 409 13.15 -19.77 4.64
N LYS A 410 13.19 -20.36 3.44
CA LYS A 410 14.15 -21.44 3.11
C LYS A 410 15.60 -20.95 3.20
N ILE A 411 15.91 -19.78 2.63
CA ILE A 411 17.25 -19.21 2.61
C ILE A 411 17.67 -18.80 4.03
N ARG A 412 16.82 -18.07 4.76
CA ARG A 412 17.14 -17.53 6.09
C ARG A 412 17.37 -18.59 7.14
N THR A 413 16.62 -19.69 7.08
CA THR A 413 16.83 -20.82 8.00
C THR A 413 18.04 -21.66 7.63
N GLY A 414 18.55 -21.57 6.42
CA GLY A 414 19.59 -22.44 5.89
C GLY A 414 19.14 -23.89 5.63
N ALA A 415 17.86 -24.18 5.83
CA ALA A 415 17.34 -25.53 5.69
C ALA A 415 17.30 -26.02 4.23
N ASP A 416 17.11 -25.09 3.29
CA ASP A 416 17.02 -25.42 1.86
C ASP A 416 17.35 -24.16 1.03
N VAL A 417 18.62 -23.76 1.05
CA VAL A 417 19.11 -22.56 0.34
C VAL A 417 18.89 -22.69 -1.16
N GLU A 418 19.21 -23.83 -1.74
CA GLU A 418 19.06 -24.08 -3.18
C GLU A 418 17.58 -24.10 -3.61
N GLY A 419 16.70 -24.72 -2.84
CA GLY A 419 15.25 -24.64 -3.10
C GLY A 419 14.71 -23.22 -2.99
N GLY A 420 15.24 -22.41 -2.08
CA GLY A 420 14.92 -20.98 -1.98
C GLY A 420 15.39 -20.19 -3.20
N LEU A 421 16.59 -20.44 -3.69
CA LEU A 421 17.13 -19.84 -4.93
C LEU A 421 16.33 -20.28 -6.17
N GLY A 422 15.88 -21.55 -6.23
CA GLY A 422 15.01 -22.03 -7.30
C GLY A 422 13.67 -21.30 -7.36
N LEU A 423 13.13 -20.88 -6.21
CA LEU A 423 11.93 -20.04 -6.16
C LEU A 423 12.20 -18.60 -6.63
N VAL A 424 13.38 -18.05 -6.33
CA VAL A 424 13.84 -16.77 -6.88
C VAL A 424 13.91 -16.85 -8.41
N ASP A 425 14.52 -17.90 -8.96
CA ASP A 425 14.62 -18.10 -10.41
C ASP A 425 13.24 -18.27 -11.05
N ALA A 426 12.30 -18.98 -10.41
CA ALA A 426 10.94 -19.14 -10.91
C ALA A 426 10.18 -17.80 -11.05
N VAL A 427 10.40 -16.86 -10.13
CA VAL A 427 9.83 -15.51 -10.22
C VAL A 427 10.50 -14.71 -11.35
N ARG A 428 11.83 -14.76 -11.48
CA ARG A 428 12.59 -14.15 -12.59
C ARG A 428 12.09 -14.63 -13.95
N ASP A 429 11.91 -15.93 -14.10
CA ASP A 429 11.43 -16.54 -15.34
C ASP A 429 10.00 -16.06 -15.67
N ALA A 430 9.11 -16.05 -14.66
CA ALA A 430 7.73 -15.63 -14.84
C ALA A 430 7.63 -14.15 -15.26
N GLN A 431 8.52 -13.30 -14.76
CA GLN A 431 8.57 -11.88 -15.11
C GLN A 431 9.47 -11.56 -16.33
N GLY A 432 10.04 -12.59 -16.99
CA GLY A 432 10.81 -12.42 -18.20
C GLY A 432 12.17 -11.72 -17.98
N ALA A 433 12.81 -11.93 -16.83
CA ALA A 433 14.11 -11.36 -16.50
C ALA A 433 15.21 -11.78 -17.49
N ALA A 434 15.12 -12.99 -18.05
CA ALA A 434 16.12 -13.60 -18.93
C ALA A 434 17.53 -13.61 -18.31
N LEU A 435 17.61 -13.80 -17.01
CA LEU A 435 18.86 -13.96 -16.26
C LEU A 435 19.25 -15.43 -16.18
N ALA A 436 20.54 -15.69 -16.03
CA ALA A 436 21.01 -17.03 -15.65
C ALA A 436 20.46 -17.38 -14.26
N HIS A 437 20.06 -18.64 -14.09
CA HIS A 437 19.59 -19.17 -12.80
C HIS A 437 20.72 -19.11 -11.77
N VAL A 438 20.35 -18.85 -10.52
CA VAL A 438 21.29 -18.79 -9.39
C VAL A 438 21.22 -20.03 -8.50
N ALA A 439 20.14 -20.83 -8.62
CA ALA A 439 20.06 -22.12 -7.96
C ALA A 439 21.15 -23.08 -8.51
N ASN A 440 21.68 -23.91 -7.62
CA ASN A 440 22.75 -24.89 -7.91
C ASN A 440 24.07 -24.27 -8.43
N THR A 441 24.32 -23.00 -8.07
CA THR A 441 25.60 -22.32 -8.40
C THR A 441 26.56 -22.26 -7.21
N GLY A 442 26.20 -22.86 -6.09
CA GLY A 442 27.06 -22.93 -4.90
C GLY A 442 27.14 -21.62 -4.11
N LEU A 443 26.12 -20.80 -4.15
CA LEU A 443 26.06 -19.57 -3.35
C LEU A 443 26.00 -19.90 -1.86
N THR A 444 26.78 -19.18 -1.07
CA THR A 444 26.63 -19.21 0.39
C THR A 444 25.26 -18.65 0.81
N GLN A 445 24.81 -19.00 2.01
CA GLN A 445 23.55 -18.47 2.55
C GLN A 445 23.51 -16.92 2.54
N ALA A 446 24.63 -16.27 2.82
CA ALA A 446 24.74 -14.81 2.77
C ALA A 446 24.55 -14.27 1.35
N GLN A 447 25.18 -14.88 0.35
CA GLN A 447 25.01 -14.51 -1.06
C GLN A 447 23.59 -14.81 -1.55
N ALA A 448 23.01 -15.94 -1.18
CA ALA A 448 21.62 -16.29 -1.49
C ALA A 448 20.63 -15.29 -0.86
N THR A 449 20.91 -14.85 0.36
CA THR A 449 20.10 -13.81 1.03
C THR A 449 20.14 -12.48 0.24
N GLU A 450 21.30 -12.10 -0.29
CA GLU A 450 21.42 -10.88 -1.09
C GLU A 450 20.74 -11.02 -2.47
N GLU A 451 20.86 -12.19 -3.12
CA GLU A 451 20.12 -12.49 -4.36
C GLU A 451 18.61 -12.39 -4.15
N PHE A 452 18.11 -12.99 -3.08
CA PHE A 452 16.70 -12.89 -2.68
C PHE A 452 16.29 -11.44 -2.40
N ARG A 453 17.09 -10.69 -1.61
CA ARG A 453 16.79 -9.29 -1.26
C ARG A 453 16.63 -8.42 -2.50
N ARG A 454 17.56 -8.55 -3.44
CA ARG A 454 17.55 -7.84 -4.72
C ARG A 454 16.31 -8.21 -5.53
N GLU A 455 16.06 -9.51 -5.69
CA GLU A 455 14.92 -9.99 -6.44
C GLU A 455 13.59 -9.49 -5.86
N ARG A 456 13.44 -9.54 -4.54
CA ARG A 456 12.22 -9.08 -3.91
C ARG A 456 11.94 -7.60 -4.16
N ARG A 457 12.97 -6.75 -4.18
CA ARG A 457 12.82 -5.33 -4.53
C ARG A 457 12.45 -5.12 -6.00
N VAL A 458 13.06 -5.89 -6.91
CA VAL A 458 12.79 -5.79 -8.35
C VAL A 458 11.40 -6.35 -8.68
N ALA A 459 11.11 -7.55 -8.22
CA ALA A 459 9.89 -8.27 -8.57
C ALA A 459 8.62 -7.66 -7.96
N LEU A 460 8.74 -6.97 -6.83
CA LEU A 460 7.60 -6.41 -6.09
C LEU A 460 7.54 -4.88 -6.13
N TYR A 461 8.19 -4.25 -7.11
CA TYR A 461 8.11 -2.82 -7.32
C TYR A 461 6.64 -2.35 -7.42
N LEU A 462 6.31 -1.30 -6.69
CA LEU A 462 4.94 -0.73 -6.56
C LEU A 462 3.87 -1.73 -6.07
N ARG A 463 4.27 -2.78 -5.35
CA ARG A 463 3.32 -3.72 -4.69
C ARG A 463 2.97 -3.32 -3.26
N GLY A 464 3.42 -2.15 -2.79
CA GLY A 464 3.13 -1.63 -1.45
C GLY A 464 3.79 -2.42 -0.32
N VAL A 465 4.94 -3.05 -0.58
CA VAL A 465 5.69 -3.84 0.42
C VAL A 465 7.07 -3.26 0.73
N ALA A 466 7.58 -2.34 -0.08
CA ALA A 466 8.95 -1.85 0.00
C ALA A 466 9.33 -1.25 1.36
N PHE A 467 8.46 -0.41 1.93
CA PHE A 467 8.69 0.14 3.27
C PHE A 467 8.72 -0.94 4.34
N TYR A 468 7.78 -1.88 4.28
CA TYR A 468 7.75 -2.98 5.23
C TYR A 468 9.00 -3.85 5.15
N ASP A 469 9.49 -4.12 3.95
CA ASP A 469 10.73 -4.87 3.74
C ASP A 469 11.94 -4.08 4.26
N ALA A 470 12.05 -2.79 3.94
CA ALA A 470 13.12 -1.94 4.45
C ALA A 470 13.12 -1.88 5.98
N ARG A 471 11.94 -1.74 6.60
CA ARG A 471 11.73 -1.75 8.06
C ARG A 471 12.16 -3.07 8.70
N ARG A 472 11.64 -4.20 8.21
CA ARG A 472 11.92 -5.51 8.81
C ARG A 472 13.36 -5.98 8.60
N TRP A 473 14.01 -5.54 7.53
CA TRP A 473 15.44 -5.77 7.30
C TRP A 473 16.34 -4.81 8.09
N GLY A 474 15.77 -3.82 8.78
CA GLY A 474 16.50 -2.85 9.58
C GLY A 474 17.12 -1.70 8.78
N VAL A 475 16.86 -1.60 7.49
CA VAL A 475 17.41 -0.55 6.62
C VAL A 475 16.96 0.85 7.06
N THR A 476 15.71 0.99 7.51
CA THR A 476 15.15 2.26 7.98
C THR A 476 15.65 2.70 9.35
N THR A 477 16.31 1.81 10.09
CA THR A 477 16.97 2.14 11.36
C THR A 477 18.16 3.07 11.10
N SER A 478 18.54 3.92 12.05
CA SER A 478 19.71 4.80 11.91
C SER A 478 21.01 4.01 11.73
N VAL A 479 21.95 4.59 11.01
CA VAL A 479 23.30 4.02 10.83
C VAL A 479 23.97 3.78 12.19
N ALA A 480 23.79 4.67 13.16
CA ALA A 480 24.31 4.51 14.52
C ALA A 480 23.78 3.26 15.24
N ASN A 481 22.60 2.76 14.83
CA ASN A 481 21.97 1.55 15.38
C ASN A 481 22.03 0.35 14.40
N GLY A 482 22.96 0.38 13.46
CA GLY A 482 23.21 -0.73 12.54
C GLY A 482 22.32 -0.77 11.30
N GLY A 483 21.56 0.29 11.03
CA GLY A 483 20.74 0.42 9.82
C GLY A 483 21.43 1.20 8.70
N GLY A 484 20.63 1.84 7.88
CA GLY A 484 21.09 2.58 6.71
C GLY A 484 21.33 1.69 5.49
N ARG A 485 21.78 2.29 4.41
CA ARG A 485 22.15 1.60 3.18
C ARG A 485 23.53 2.04 2.72
N ALA A 486 24.53 1.17 2.86
CA ALA A 486 25.87 1.35 2.32
C ALA A 486 25.90 0.96 0.83
N GLY A 487 26.77 1.61 0.06
CA GLY A 487 26.91 1.35 -1.37
C GLY A 487 25.68 1.75 -2.20
N ALA A 488 24.86 2.64 -1.67
CA ALA A 488 23.67 3.15 -2.33
C ALA A 488 24.03 4.12 -3.46
N ASN A 489 23.42 3.97 -4.63
CA ASN A 489 23.64 4.89 -5.74
C ASN A 489 22.78 6.15 -5.61
N ILE A 490 23.40 7.30 -5.77
CA ILE A 490 22.68 8.57 -5.97
C ILE A 490 23.18 9.26 -7.22
N LEU A 491 22.28 10.01 -7.85
CA LEU A 491 22.62 10.89 -8.97
C LEU A 491 22.88 12.30 -8.42
N VAL A 492 24.11 12.78 -8.57
CA VAL A 492 24.57 14.09 -8.08
C VAL A 492 24.57 15.08 -9.23
N PRO A 493 24.09 16.34 -9.04
CA PRO A 493 24.10 17.33 -10.10
C PRO A 493 25.52 17.77 -10.52
N ALA A 494 25.63 18.28 -11.73
CA ALA A 494 26.84 18.94 -12.20
C ALA A 494 27.26 20.05 -11.20
N GLY A 495 28.55 20.17 -10.94
CA GLY A 495 29.12 21.16 -10.01
C GLY A 495 28.95 20.82 -8.52
N ALA A 496 28.20 19.79 -8.14
CA ALA A 496 28.09 19.37 -6.74
C ALA A 496 29.37 18.69 -6.21
N LEU A 497 30.17 18.16 -7.12
CA LEU A 497 31.49 17.57 -6.87
C LEU A 497 32.57 18.34 -7.61
N THR A 498 33.77 18.44 -7.04
CA THR A 498 34.90 19.12 -7.66
C THR A 498 35.21 18.52 -9.02
N GLY A 499 35.22 19.34 -10.07
CA GLY A 499 35.49 18.92 -11.44
C GLY A 499 34.34 18.24 -12.17
N SER A 500 33.17 18.06 -11.53
CA SER A 500 31.99 17.48 -12.17
C SER A 500 31.31 18.46 -13.10
N THR A 501 31.29 18.17 -14.40
CA THR A 501 30.64 18.99 -15.44
C THR A 501 29.27 18.43 -15.86
N SER A 502 28.92 17.23 -15.42
CA SER A 502 27.65 16.55 -15.70
C SER A 502 27.09 15.88 -14.45
N ALA A 503 25.80 15.52 -14.49
CA ALA A 503 25.21 14.70 -13.46
C ALA A 503 25.89 13.31 -13.42
N THR A 504 26.24 12.85 -12.23
CA THR A 504 27.09 11.66 -12.05
C THR A 504 26.50 10.75 -10.98
N ILE A 505 26.50 9.43 -11.23
CA ILE A 505 26.17 8.43 -10.22
C ILE A 505 27.33 8.26 -9.27
N VAL A 506 27.06 8.33 -7.98
CA VAL A 506 28.05 8.17 -6.90
C VAL A 506 27.52 7.19 -5.86
N SER A 507 28.39 6.34 -5.38
CA SER A 507 28.11 5.46 -4.24
C SER A 507 28.12 6.25 -2.93
N CYS A 508 27.24 5.88 -2.01
CA CYS A 508 27.10 6.57 -0.73
C CYS A 508 26.53 5.67 0.36
N LEU A 509 26.64 6.14 1.60
CA LEU A 509 25.89 5.65 2.74
C LEU A 509 24.69 6.56 2.97
N VAL A 510 23.49 5.99 2.95
CA VAL A 510 22.24 6.70 3.29
C VAL A 510 21.82 6.35 4.71
N ASP A 511 21.62 7.37 5.55
CA ASP A 511 21.10 7.24 6.91
C ASP A 511 19.63 7.67 6.93
N TYR A 512 18.70 6.70 7.06
CA TYR A 512 17.27 6.95 7.04
C TYR A 512 16.75 7.45 8.39
N ASN A 513 16.91 6.64 9.44
CA ASN A 513 16.40 6.89 10.79
C ASN A 513 14.90 7.21 10.81
N TYR A 514 14.12 6.32 10.21
CA TYR A 514 12.66 6.44 10.14
C TYR A 514 11.97 5.79 11.35
N VAL A 515 10.75 6.24 11.65
CA VAL A 515 9.88 5.53 12.59
C VAL A 515 9.43 4.20 11.98
N ASP A 516 9.32 3.18 12.81
CA ASP A 516 8.81 1.87 12.36
C ASP A 516 7.28 1.90 12.18
N TYR A 517 6.57 2.62 13.03
CA TYR A 517 5.12 2.80 13.01
C TYR A 517 4.75 4.24 13.30
N TRP A 518 3.64 4.68 12.75
CA TRP A 518 3.13 6.02 12.96
C TRP A 518 2.26 6.10 14.22
N ASP A 519 2.21 7.28 14.81
CA ASP A 519 1.25 7.60 15.87
C ASP A 519 -0.17 7.67 15.31
N VAL A 520 -1.17 7.53 16.17
CA VAL A 520 -2.56 7.83 15.83
C VAL A 520 -2.66 9.30 15.39
N PRO A 521 -3.39 9.61 14.31
CA PRO A 521 -3.57 11.00 13.87
C PRO A 521 -4.18 11.85 15.00
N GLN A 522 -3.61 13.03 15.25
CA GLN A 522 -4.15 13.95 16.24
C GLN A 522 -5.58 14.38 15.89
N ASN A 523 -5.90 14.42 14.58
CA ASN A 523 -7.26 14.67 14.10
C ASN A 523 -8.28 13.68 14.68
N GLU A 524 -7.91 12.41 14.86
CA GLU A 524 -8.75 11.41 15.53
C GLU A 524 -8.90 11.70 17.01
N LEU A 525 -7.78 11.96 17.70
CA LEU A 525 -7.75 12.18 19.14
C LEU A 525 -8.49 13.45 19.58
N ASP A 526 -8.57 14.45 18.72
CA ASP A 526 -9.30 15.70 18.98
C ASP A 526 -10.81 15.47 19.07
N PHE A 527 -11.34 14.45 18.40
CA PHE A 527 -12.78 14.16 18.35
C PHE A 527 -13.16 12.87 19.07
N ASN A 528 -12.23 11.94 19.20
CA ASN A 528 -12.42 10.63 19.80
C ASN A 528 -11.43 10.44 20.95
N VAL A 529 -11.79 11.00 22.08
CA VAL A 529 -10.93 10.95 23.28
C VAL A 529 -10.76 9.50 23.73
N ALA A 530 -9.53 9.11 24.03
CA ALA A 530 -9.22 7.78 24.50
C ALA A 530 -10.00 7.45 25.80
N ALA A 531 -10.61 6.28 25.83
CA ALA A 531 -11.23 5.75 27.03
C ALA A 531 -10.19 5.50 28.14
N ALA A 532 -10.61 5.52 29.39
CA ALA A 532 -9.73 5.29 30.53
C ALA A 532 -8.98 3.94 30.38
N GLY A 533 -7.65 3.98 30.50
CA GLY A 533 -6.79 2.81 30.34
C GLY A 533 -6.58 2.34 28.89
N SER A 534 -7.02 3.11 27.90
CA SER A 534 -6.95 2.74 26.47
C SER A 534 -6.28 3.84 25.63
N ALA A 535 -5.36 4.60 26.21
CA ALA A 535 -4.60 5.60 25.46
C ALA A 535 -3.76 4.93 24.36
N PRO A 536 -3.66 5.51 23.15
CA PRO A 536 -2.81 4.95 22.11
C PRO A 536 -1.34 5.01 22.48
N ILE A 537 -0.59 4.00 22.03
CA ILE A 537 0.87 4.00 22.13
C ILE A 537 1.42 5.09 21.20
N LYS A 538 2.47 5.77 21.64
CA LYS A 538 3.16 6.84 20.90
C LYS A 538 4.66 6.54 20.77
N ASN A 539 5.27 7.09 19.68
CA ASN A 539 6.72 7.06 19.48
C ASN A 539 7.49 7.89 20.53
#